data_6dd937085f301b08c38bbadc1b22fa6c
#
_entry.id   6dd937085f301b08c38bbadc1b22fa6c
#
_cell.length_a   1.000
_cell.length_b   1.000
_cell.length_c   1.000
_cell.angle_alpha   90.00
_cell.angle_beta   90.00
_cell.angle_gamma   90.00
#
_symmetry.space_group_name_H-M   'P 1'
#
loop_
_entity.id
_entity.type
_entity.pdbx_description
1 polymer ?
#
loop_
_entity_poly.entity_id
_entity_poly.type
_entity_poly.pdbx_seq_one_letter_code
_entity_poly.pdbx_strand_id
1 'polypeptide(L)'
;MDQLDIAIHHTAHDAPGGLNSLARKMGKNEQTLRNKVCPTTDSHLLTLREAIAMMDLTNDDRILAVMAEQRGYVLSRRALPDAASIVEAVLNADTEHGDISRTIRDAIADGKLTEAERADITSHIERTHVSLDALKSTVLHAPTLLRTAA
;
A
#
# COMPACT_ATOMS: atom_id res chain seq x y z
N MET A 1 -1.35 -23.86 4.67
CA MET A 1 -0.37 -22.78 4.50
C MET A 1 -1.17 -21.52 4.31
N ASP A 2 -1.11 -20.61 5.25
CA ASP A 2 -1.87 -19.36 5.22
C ASP A 2 -1.16 -18.34 4.28
N GLN A 3 -1.93 -17.45 3.65
CA GLN A 3 -1.40 -16.37 2.81
C GLN A 3 -0.45 -15.46 3.60
N LEU A 4 -0.71 -15.27 4.90
CA LEU A 4 0.15 -14.48 5.77
C LEU A 4 1.53 -15.13 5.95
N ASP A 5 1.57 -16.46 6.16
CA ASP A 5 2.84 -17.20 6.28
C ASP A 5 3.67 -17.11 4.99
N ILE A 6 2.99 -17.18 3.85
CA ILE A 6 3.63 -17.02 2.53
C ILE A 6 4.21 -15.61 2.38
N ALA A 7 3.45 -14.59 2.75
CA ALA A 7 3.91 -13.19 2.70
C ALA A 7 5.14 -12.97 3.60
N ILE A 8 5.12 -13.48 4.83
CA ILE A 8 6.24 -13.43 5.77
C ILE A 8 7.48 -14.10 5.16
N HIS A 9 7.31 -15.30 4.60
CA HIS A 9 8.40 -16.06 3.99
C HIS A 9 9.04 -15.27 2.84
N HIS A 10 8.21 -14.77 1.92
CA HIS A 10 8.70 -14.01 0.77
C HIS A 10 9.36 -12.68 1.18
N THR A 11 8.77 -11.91 2.10
CA THR A 11 9.39 -10.67 2.61
C THR A 11 10.79 -10.92 3.16
N ALA A 12 10.99 -12.04 3.88
CA ALA A 12 12.28 -12.38 4.45
C ALA A 12 13.30 -12.86 3.39
N HIS A 13 12.86 -13.67 2.43
CA HIS A 13 13.76 -14.28 1.43
C HIS A 13 14.11 -13.33 0.29
N ASP A 14 13.19 -12.43 -0.10
CA ASP A 14 13.41 -11.40 -1.13
C ASP A 14 14.15 -10.16 -0.59
N ALA A 15 14.45 -10.14 0.73
CA ALA A 15 15.16 -9.03 1.36
C ALA A 15 16.50 -8.74 0.69
N PRO A 16 16.89 -7.46 0.52
CA PRO A 16 18.17 -7.07 -0.03
C PRO A 16 19.34 -7.68 0.75
N GLY A 17 20.12 -8.56 0.10
CA GLY A 17 21.20 -9.34 0.71
C GLY A 17 20.72 -10.62 1.40
N GLY A 18 19.46 -11.02 1.19
CA GLY A 18 18.89 -12.27 1.66
C GLY A 18 18.62 -12.33 3.17
N LEU A 19 18.12 -13.49 3.60
CA LEU A 19 17.72 -13.74 5.00
C LEU A 19 18.84 -13.47 6.03
N ASN A 20 20.09 -13.79 5.70
CA ASN A 20 21.24 -13.59 6.58
C ASN A 20 21.49 -12.10 6.84
N SER A 21 21.45 -11.28 5.78
CA SER A 21 21.58 -9.82 5.90
C SER A 21 20.46 -9.22 6.74
N LEU A 22 19.22 -9.65 6.50
CA LEU A 22 18.05 -9.24 7.24
C LEU A 22 18.18 -9.61 8.74
N ALA A 23 18.54 -10.86 9.06
CA ALA A 23 18.75 -11.32 10.43
C ALA A 23 19.74 -10.45 11.19
N ARG A 24 20.87 -10.11 10.55
CA ARG A 24 21.87 -9.20 11.13
C ARG A 24 21.33 -7.81 11.40
N LYS A 25 20.59 -7.22 10.45
CA LYS A 25 19.98 -5.90 10.61
C LYS A 25 18.91 -5.89 11.73
N MET A 26 18.19 -6.99 11.90
CA MET A 26 17.23 -7.17 12.99
C MET A 26 17.88 -7.52 14.35
N GLY A 27 19.21 -7.70 14.41
CA GLY A 27 19.89 -8.15 15.63
C GLY A 27 19.51 -9.56 16.05
N LYS A 28 19.17 -10.43 15.09
CA LYS A 28 18.72 -11.82 15.33
C LYS A 28 19.74 -12.82 14.79
N ASN A 29 19.73 -14.01 15.41
CA ASN A 29 20.46 -15.15 14.84
C ASN A 29 19.73 -15.61 13.55
N GLU A 30 20.50 -15.92 12.51
CA GLU A 30 19.95 -16.34 11.21
C GLU A 30 19.05 -17.56 11.33
N GLN A 31 19.46 -18.58 12.07
CA GLN A 31 18.68 -19.81 12.24
C GLN A 31 17.36 -19.52 12.99
N THR A 32 17.39 -18.63 13.96
CA THR A 32 16.19 -18.20 14.67
C THR A 32 15.21 -17.50 13.74
N LEU A 33 15.68 -16.58 12.89
CA LEU A 33 14.83 -15.90 11.93
C LEU A 33 14.32 -16.88 10.88
N ARG A 34 15.18 -17.77 10.36
CA ARG A 34 14.79 -18.83 9.41
C ARG A 34 13.64 -19.68 9.92
N ASN A 35 13.72 -20.11 11.19
CA ASN A 35 12.67 -20.90 11.81
C ASN A 35 11.34 -20.10 11.95
N LYS A 36 11.44 -18.80 12.25
CA LYS A 36 10.27 -17.91 12.42
C LYS A 36 9.55 -17.55 11.11
N VAL A 37 10.27 -17.55 9.98
CA VAL A 37 9.69 -17.23 8.68
C VAL A 37 9.39 -18.48 7.84
N CYS A 38 9.62 -19.65 8.40
CA CYS A 38 9.34 -20.92 7.75
C CYS A 38 7.85 -21.25 7.86
N PRO A 39 7.10 -21.33 6.74
CA PRO A 39 5.65 -21.50 6.77
C PRO A 39 5.16 -22.84 7.35
N THR A 40 6.08 -23.80 7.55
CA THR A 40 5.77 -25.14 8.08
C THR A 40 6.16 -25.31 9.54
N THR A 41 6.61 -24.24 10.21
CA THR A 41 7.09 -24.30 11.59
C THR A 41 6.12 -23.59 12.53
N ASP A 42 5.32 -24.33 13.25
CA ASP A 42 4.32 -23.79 14.20
C ASP A 42 4.90 -23.38 15.55
N SER A 43 6.14 -23.80 15.86
CA SER A 43 6.77 -23.60 17.17
C SER A 43 7.46 -22.25 17.35
N HIS A 44 7.72 -21.53 16.23
CA HIS A 44 8.49 -20.27 16.24
C HIS A 44 7.75 -19.22 15.40
N LEU A 45 6.84 -18.48 16.03
CA LEU A 45 6.08 -17.45 15.34
C LEU A 45 6.82 -16.12 15.31
N LEU A 46 6.62 -15.38 14.24
CA LEU A 46 7.08 -14.00 14.12
C LEU A 46 6.21 -13.11 15.02
N THR A 47 6.83 -12.29 15.87
CA THR A 47 6.07 -11.31 16.64
C THR A 47 5.68 -10.12 15.77
N LEU A 48 4.62 -9.40 16.14
CA LEU A 48 4.19 -8.20 15.42
C LEU A 48 5.31 -7.16 15.31
N ARG A 49 6.12 -6.98 16.37
CA ARG A 49 7.28 -6.05 16.34
C ARG A 49 8.35 -6.50 15.35
N GLU A 50 8.58 -7.80 15.25
CA GLU A 50 9.53 -8.35 14.27
C GLU A 50 9.00 -8.21 12.84
N ALA A 51 7.69 -8.38 12.63
CA ALA A 51 7.07 -8.17 11.32
C ALA A 51 7.18 -6.71 10.88
N ILE A 52 6.92 -5.75 11.76
CA ILE A 52 7.10 -4.32 11.49
C ILE A 52 8.56 -4.02 11.13
N ALA A 53 9.51 -4.45 11.96
CA ALA A 53 10.94 -4.24 11.71
C ALA A 53 11.39 -4.87 10.38
N MET A 54 10.82 -6.01 10.01
CA MET A 54 11.12 -6.67 8.74
C MET A 54 10.61 -5.83 7.56
N MET A 55 9.36 -5.34 7.60
CA MET A 55 8.79 -4.47 6.56
C MET A 55 9.60 -3.17 6.43
N ASP A 56 9.97 -2.53 7.54
CA ASP A 56 10.79 -1.32 7.55
C ASP A 56 12.17 -1.53 6.91
N LEU A 57 12.83 -2.65 7.20
CA LEU A 57 14.17 -2.95 6.70
C LEU A 57 14.19 -3.41 5.23
N THR A 58 13.08 -3.96 4.75
CA THR A 58 12.94 -4.44 3.37
C THR A 58 12.23 -3.44 2.46
N ASN A 59 11.53 -2.46 3.03
CA ASN A 59 10.58 -1.58 2.34
C ASN A 59 9.53 -2.38 1.55
N ASP A 60 9.06 -3.48 2.14
CA ASP A 60 8.12 -4.41 1.54
C ASP A 60 6.91 -4.59 2.47
N ASP A 61 5.78 -4.05 2.07
CA ASP A 61 4.54 -4.00 2.86
C ASP A 61 3.60 -5.19 2.59
N ARG A 62 4.06 -6.27 1.89
CA ARG A 62 3.18 -7.41 1.54
C ARG A 62 2.55 -8.11 2.76
N ILE A 63 3.23 -8.14 3.89
CA ILE A 63 2.65 -8.66 5.15
C ILE A 63 1.45 -7.82 5.56
N LEU A 64 1.61 -6.50 5.56
CA LEU A 64 0.53 -5.57 5.89
C LEU A 64 -0.61 -5.65 4.86
N ALA A 65 -0.29 -5.79 3.57
CA ALA A 65 -1.27 -5.94 2.50
C ALA A 65 -2.16 -7.16 2.70
N VAL A 66 -1.57 -8.33 2.98
CA VAL A 66 -2.34 -9.56 3.26
C VAL A 66 -3.18 -9.43 4.52
N MET A 67 -2.65 -8.82 5.59
CA MET A 67 -3.41 -8.58 6.81
C MET A 67 -4.62 -7.66 6.58
N ALA A 68 -4.44 -6.61 5.78
CA ALA A 68 -5.52 -5.70 5.42
C ALA A 68 -6.59 -6.40 4.58
N GLU A 69 -6.19 -7.14 3.55
CA GLU A 69 -7.10 -7.90 2.69
C GLU A 69 -7.94 -8.91 3.48
N GLN A 70 -7.32 -9.70 4.37
CA GLN A 70 -8.02 -10.65 5.24
C GLN A 70 -9.05 -9.98 6.17
N ARG A 71 -8.88 -8.68 6.45
CA ARG A 71 -9.79 -7.89 7.29
C ARG A 71 -10.75 -7.05 6.47
N GLY A 72 -10.74 -7.13 5.14
CA GLY A 72 -11.58 -6.35 4.23
C GLY A 72 -11.18 -4.88 4.10
N TYR A 73 -9.92 -4.54 4.42
CA TYR A 73 -9.38 -3.19 4.23
C TYR A 73 -8.56 -3.10 2.95
N VAL A 74 -8.66 -1.96 2.29
CA VAL A 74 -7.76 -1.57 1.20
C VAL A 74 -6.67 -0.68 1.78
N LEU A 75 -5.40 -1.02 1.51
CA LEU A 75 -4.28 -0.18 1.88
C LEU A 75 -4.07 0.91 0.82
N SER A 76 -3.98 2.15 1.27
CA SER A 76 -3.50 3.26 0.48
C SER A 76 -2.26 3.84 1.14
N ARG A 77 -1.16 3.99 0.39
CA ARG A 77 0.02 4.71 0.91
C ARG A 77 -0.36 6.17 1.08
N ARG A 78 -0.11 6.70 2.27
CA ARG A 78 -0.28 8.12 2.53
C ARG A 78 0.66 8.91 1.61
N ALA A 79 0.10 9.64 0.65
CA ALA A 79 0.87 10.62 -0.08
C ALA A 79 1.32 11.68 0.92
N LEU A 80 2.63 11.85 1.08
CA LEU A 80 3.13 13.05 1.76
C LEU A 80 2.77 14.22 0.84
N PRO A 81 2.09 15.26 1.34
CA PRO A 81 1.79 16.42 0.51
C PRO A 81 3.12 17.03 0.10
N ASP A 82 3.47 16.93 -1.17
CA ASP A 82 4.31 17.94 -1.79
C ASP A 82 3.56 19.26 -1.61
N ALA A 83 4.24 20.36 -1.50
CA ALA A 83 3.68 21.69 -1.16
C ALA A 83 2.68 22.22 -2.22
N ALA A 84 1.93 21.33 -2.84
CA ALA A 84 0.86 21.64 -3.77
C ALA A 84 -0.24 22.45 -3.07
N SER A 85 -0.70 23.50 -3.71
CA SER A 85 -1.83 24.29 -3.20
C SER A 85 -3.08 23.42 -3.11
N ILE A 86 -4.00 23.72 -2.17
CA ILE A 86 -5.30 23.03 -2.09
C ILE A 86 -6.01 23.04 -3.45
N VAL A 87 -5.89 24.14 -4.20
CA VAL A 87 -6.48 24.28 -5.53
C VAL A 87 -5.92 23.24 -6.51
N GLU A 88 -4.60 23.06 -6.51
CA GLU A 88 -3.96 22.05 -7.37
C GLU A 88 -4.35 20.62 -6.97
N ALA A 89 -4.44 20.34 -5.68
CA ALA A 89 -4.91 19.05 -5.19
C ALA A 89 -6.38 18.77 -5.58
N VAL A 90 -7.25 19.78 -5.57
CA VAL A 90 -8.64 19.67 -6.04
C VAL A 90 -8.68 19.40 -7.55
N LEU A 91 -7.92 20.16 -8.36
CA LEU A 91 -7.89 19.98 -9.81
C LEU A 91 -7.38 18.58 -10.21
N ASN A 92 -6.38 18.07 -9.50
CA ASN A 92 -5.88 16.72 -9.72
C ASN A 92 -6.93 15.66 -9.37
N ALA A 93 -7.64 15.81 -8.25
CA ALA A 93 -8.72 14.89 -7.85
C ALA A 93 -9.88 14.92 -8.86
N ASP A 94 -10.29 16.09 -9.36
CA ASP A 94 -11.33 16.24 -10.36
C ASP A 94 -10.94 15.61 -11.71
N THR A 95 -9.67 15.75 -12.10
CA THR A 95 -9.13 15.14 -13.33
C THR A 95 -9.20 13.61 -13.25
N GLU A 96 -8.68 13.02 -12.19
CA GLU A 96 -8.71 11.55 -11.99
C GLU A 96 -10.14 11.03 -11.90
N HIS A 97 -11.06 11.78 -11.25
CA HIS A 97 -12.47 11.41 -11.19
C HIS A 97 -13.16 11.50 -12.58
N GLY A 98 -12.78 12.46 -13.40
CA GLY A 98 -13.25 12.56 -14.80
C GLY A 98 -12.77 11.40 -15.66
N ASP A 99 -11.52 10.99 -15.50
CA ASP A 99 -10.93 9.89 -16.24
C ASP A 99 -11.55 8.54 -15.90
N ILE A 100 -11.77 8.22 -14.60
CA ILE A 100 -12.48 6.99 -14.22
C ILE A 100 -13.89 6.94 -14.80
N SER A 101 -14.62 8.07 -14.79
CA SER A 101 -15.97 8.14 -15.34
C SER A 101 -16.01 7.89 -16.85
N ARG A 102 -14.98 8.35 -17.58
CA ARG A 102 -14.80 8.11 -19.00
C ARG A 102 -14.46 6.64 -19.28
N THR A 103 -13.46 6.10 -18.58
CA THR A 103 -13.03 4.71 -18.71
C THR A 103 -14.18 3.72 -18.46
N ILE A 104 -14.98 3.95 -17.41
CA ILE A 104 -16.15 3.11 -17.12
C ILE A 104 -17.18 3.19 -18.24
N ARG A 105 -17.49 4.40 -18.72
CA ARG A 105 -18.47 4.58 -19.80
C ARG A 105 -18.03 3.87 -21.07
N ASP A 106 -16.76 3.99 -21.44
CA ASP A 106 -16.22 3.40 -22.67
C ASP A 106 -16.18 1.85 -22.55
N ALA A 107 -15.79 1.34 -21.40
CA ALA A 107 -15.75 -0.10 -21.12
C ALA A 107 -17.13 -0.79 -21.15
N ILE A 108 -18.22 -0.09 -20.76
CA ILE A 108 -19.55 -0.67 -20.75
C ILE A 108 -20.35 -0.41 -22.03
N ALA A 109 -19.77 0.27 -23.03
CA ALA A 109 -20.47 0.73 -24.23
C ALA A 109 -21.01 -0.43 -25.08
N ASP A 110 -20.35 -1.58 -25.10
CA ASP A 110 -20.77 -2.77 -25.83
C ASP A 110 -21.58 -3.77 -24.96
N GLY A 111 -21.82 -3.45 -23.68
CA GLY A 111 -22.56 -4.29 -22.72
C GLY A 111 -21.78 -5.49 -22.18
N LYS A 112 -20.46 -5.54 -22.41
CA LYS A 112 -19.56 -6.57 -21.88
C LYS A 112 -18.39 -5.92 -21.20
N LEU A 113 -17.89 -6.53 -20.14
CA LEU A 113 -16.72 -6.07 -19.42
C LEU A 113 -15.62 -7.13 -19.52
N THR A 114 -14.60 -6.83 -20.31
CA THR A 114 -13.43 -7.71 -20.49
C THR A 114 -12.49 -7.65 -19.28
N GLU A 115 -11.57 -8.62 -19.17
CA GLU A 115 -10.55 -8.65 -18.12
C GLU A 115 -9.60 -7.43 -18.20
N ALA A 116 -9.24 -7.02 -19.42
CA ALA A 116 -8.40 -5.85 -19.64
C ALA A 116 -9.09 -4.56 -19.16
N GLU A 117 -10.38 -4.39 -19.46
CA GLU A 117 -11.16 -3.24 -19.03
C GLU A 117 -11.37 -3.22 -17.51
N ARG A 118 -11.53 -4.40 -16.88
CA ARG A 118 -11.56 -4.51 -15.41
C ARG A 118 -10.26 -4.02 -14.79
N ALA A 119 -9.11 -4.47 -15.33
CA ALA A 119 -7.80 -4.07 -14.85
C ALA A 119 -7.58 -2.55 -15.02
N ASP A 120 -8.00 -1.98 -16.15
CA ASP A 120 -7.88 -0.55 -16.43
C ASP A 120 -8.77 0.29 -15.48
N ILE A 121 -10.03 -0.08 -15.31
CA ILE A 121 -10.94 0.55 -14.35
C ILE A 121 -10.35 0.48 -12.93
N THR A 122 -9.82 -0.67 -12.52
CA THR A 122 -9.23 -0.84 -11.19
C THR A 122 -8.03 0.08 -11.01
N SER A 123 -7.16 0.20 -12.02
CA SER A 123 -6.02 1.11 -12.00
C SER A 123 -6.44 2.58 -11.86
N HIS A 124 -7.50 3.00 -12.56
CA HIS A 124 -8.05 4.35 -12.43
C HIS A 124 -8.67 4.61 -11.03
N ILE A 125 -9.35 3.60 -10.46
CA ILE A 125 -9.87 3.68 -9.09
C ILE A 125 -8.72 3.89 -8.09
N GLU A 126 -7.64 3.15 -8.22
CA GLU A 126 -6.47 3.27 -7.34
C GLU A 126 -5.83 4.66 -7.45
N ARG A 127 -5.67 5.21 -8.65
CA ARG A 127 -5.16 6.57 -8.85
C ARG A 127 -6.07 7.62 -8.25
N THR A 128 -7.39 7.47 -8.40
CA THR A 128 -8.38 8.37 -7.79
C THR A 128 -8.29 8.34 -6.27
N HIS A 129 -8.14 7.16 -5.66
CA HIS A 129 -7.94 7.05 -4.20
C HIS A 129 -6.68 7.80 -3.76
N VAL A 130 -5.57 7.65 -4.47
CA VAL A 130 -4.31 8.35 -4.17
C VAL A 130 -4.49 9.87 -4.25
N SER A 131 -5.19 10.39 -5.28
CA SER A 131 -5.42 11.82 -5.44
C SER A 131 -6.33 12.39 -4.35
N LEU A 132 -7.37 11.66 -3.94
CA LEU A 132 -8.24 12.04 -2.83
C LEU A 132 -7.52 12.02 -1.47
N ASP A 133 -6.65 11.04 -1.23
CA ASP A 133 -5.84 10.99 -0.02
C ASP A 133 -4.82 12.14 0.02
N ALA A 134 -4.24 12.51 -1.12
CA ALA A 134 -3.38 13.68 -1.24
C ALA A 134 -4.13 14.98 -0.94
N LEU A 135 -5.34 15.15 -1.51
CA LEU A 135 -6.21 16.28 -1.22
C LEU A 135 -6.55 16.36 0.27
N LYS A 136 -7.00 15.25 0.87
CA LYS A 136 -7.30 15.16 2.31
C LYS A 136 -6.08 15.55 3.15
N SER A 137 -4.90 15.04 2.81
CA SER A 137 -3.66 15.35 3.51
C SER A 137 -3.30 16.83 3.38
N THR A 138 -3.44 17.41 2.18
CA THR A 138 -3.18 18.85 1.94
C THR A 138 -4.11 19.72 2.76
N VAL A 139 -5.41 19.38 2.81
CA VAL A 139 -6.39 20.12 3.62
C VAL A 139 -6.09 20.03 5.12
N LEU A 140 -5.72 18.85 5.63
CA LEU A 140 -5.43 18.65 7.04
C LEU A 140 -4.16 19.36 7.52
N HIS A 141 -3.20 19.58 6.61
CA HIS A 141 -1.92 20.23 6.93
C HIS A 141 -1.85 21.69 6.43
N ALA A 142 -2.92 22.18 5.79
CA ALA A 142 -2.98 23.57 5.37
C ALA A 142 -2.89 24.50 6.58
N PRO A 143 -2.06 25.56 6.51
CA PRO A 143 -1.98 26.54 7.60
C PRO A 143 -3.34 27.22 7.79
N THR A 144 -3.73 27.41 9.05
CA THR A 144 -5.03 28.00 9.46
C THR A 144 -5.23 29.46 8.97
N LEU A 145 -4.27 30.03 8.23
CA LEU A 145 -4.22 31.43 7.79
C LEU A 145 -4.97 31.70 6.47
N LEU A 146 -5.96 30.88 6.10
CA LEU A 146 -6.90 31.23 5.01
C LEU A 146 -7.98 32.23 5.46
N ARG A 147 -7.85 32.86 6.64
CA ARG A 147 -8.72 33.95 7.06
C ARG A 147 -8.04 35.29 6.86
N THR A 148 -8.59 36.03 5.96
CA THR A 148 -8.69 37.47 5.76
C THR A 148 -8.06 37.98 4.48
N ALA A 149 -8.89 38.04 3.44
CA ALA A 149 -8.99 39.23 2.63
C ALA A 149 -10.48 39.58 2.59
N ALA A 150 -10.92 40.42 3.50
CA ALA A 150 -12.11 41.22 3.37
C ALA A 150 -11.67 42.61 2.90
#